data_24b408646bd4fe5dfd353587bd2c2e1d
#
_entry.id   24b408646bd4fe5dfd353587bd2c2e1d
#
_cell.length_a   1.000
_cell.length_b   1.000
_cell.length_c   1.000
_cell.angle_alpha   90.00
_cell.angle_beta   90.00
_cell.angle_gamma   90.00
#
_symmetry.space_group_name_H-M   'P 1'
#
loop_
_entity.id
_entity.type
_entity.pdbx_description
1 polymer ?
#
loop_
_entity_poly.entity_id
_entity_poly.type
_entity_poly.pdbx_seq_one_letter_code
_entity_poly.pdbx_strand_id
1 'polypeptide(L)'
;MTKENWMSWEGGVDLIAKTSGGIEMPNIIVHVARMVHTPVGSAPGGMLFWQPDPAVAPLVFGFVSNNPDVADYFGKHIFAGTPFENAPSIVGQILIEISEGQASARVEIPGFIFESHLSDFADQTMIQREPSAMSPFYQQGLEAAAGHACLKVNGAKIDLTIPPVGITGGPCAVLARCGLYAR
;
A
#
# COMPACT_ATOMS: atom_id res chain seq x y z
N MET A 1 0.94 5.03 27.43
CA MET A 1 0.03 4.03 26.84
C MET A 1 0.88 2.99 26.14
N THR A 2 0.79 1.73 26.52
CA THR A 2 1.38 0.63 25.77
C THR A 2 0.59 0.47 24.48
N LYS A 3 1.25 0.68 23.33
CA LYS A 3 0.65 0.43 22.01
C LYS A 3 0.60 -1.09 21.83
N GLU A 4 -0.59 -1.66 21.94
CA GLU A 4 -0.78 -3.12 21.93
C GLU A 4 -0.79 -3.68 20.50
N ASN A 5 -1.20 -2.87 19.52
CA ASN A 5 -1.27 -3.23 18.13
C ASN A 5 -0.19 -2.49 17.34
N TRP A 6 0.60 -3.23 16.59
CA TRP A 6 1.64 -2.68 15.75
C TRP A 6 1.90 -3.54 14.53
N MET A 7 2.41 -2.93 13.49
CA MET A 7 3.06 -3.61 12.38
C MET A 7 4.27 -2.80 11.93
N SER A 8 5.32 -3.47 11.50
CA SER A 8 6.43 -2.84 10.82
C SER A 8 6.65 -3.46 9.46
N TRP A 9 7.34 -2.77 8.57
CA TRP A 9 7.63 -3.27 7.23
C TRP A 9 9.03 -2.94 6.78
N GLU A 10 9.47 -3.73 5.80
CA GLU A 10 10.71 -3.55 5.05
C GLU A 10 10.44 -3.62 3.55
N GLY A 11 11.01 -2.67 2.80
CA GLY A 11 10.95 -2.65 1.35
C GLY A 11 9.53 -2.45 0.82
N GLY A 12 8.84 -1.39 1.28
CA GLY A 12 7.52 -1.00 0.81
C GLY A 12 7.57 -0.27 -0.54
N VAL A 13 6.61 -0.58 -1.39
CA VAL A 13 6.30 0.12 -2.65
C VAL A 13 4.85 0.54 -2.59
N ASP A 14 4.62 1.85 -2.58
CA ASP A 14 3.30 2.44 -2.40
C ASP A 14 2.92 3.25 -3.63
N LEU A 15 1.78 2.92 -4.20
CA LEU A 15 1.16 3.66 -5.29
C LEU A 15 -0.32 3.86 -4.99
N ILE A 16 -0.72 5.12 -4.84
CA ILE A 16 -2.10 5.56 -4.73
C ILE A 16 -2.39 6.44 -5.94
N ALA A 17 -3.36 6.06 -6.76
CA ALA A 17 -3.60 6.74 -8.02
C ALA A 17 -5.09 6.76 -8.39
N LYS A 18 -5.39 7.47 -9.47
CA LYS A 18 -6.70 7.53 -10.12
C LYS A 18 -6.56 7.11 -11.57
N THR A 19 -7.59 6.47 -12.13
CA THR A 19 -7.65 6.15 -13.57
C THR A 19 -7.97 7.35 -14.44
N SER A 20 -8.43 8.46 -13.87
CA SER A 20 -8.58 9.74 -14.55
C SER A 20 -8.55 10.91 -13.56
N GLY A 21 -8.25 12.12 -14.04
CA GLY A 21 -8.25 13.34 -13.23
C GLY A 21 -9.64 13.78 -12.74
N GLY A 22 -10.71 13.29 -13.37
CA GLY A 22 -12.09 13.62 -12.98
C GLY A 22 -12.65 12.80 -11.81
N ILE A 23 -11.92 11.78 -11.36
CA ILE A 23 -12.31 10.98 -10.19
C ILE A 23 -11.90 11.72 -8.92
N GLU A 24 -12.83 11.90 -7.99
CA GLU A 24 -12.58 12.64 -6.76
C GLU A 24 -11.63 11.87 -5.82
N MET A 25 -11.94 10.62 -5.52
CA MET A 25 -11.14 9.77 -4.63
C MET A 25 -10.25 8.81 -5.41
N PRO A 26 -9.06 8.45 -4.89
CA PRO A 26 -8.25 7.39 -5.49
C PRO A 26 -9.03 6.10 -5.64
N ASN A 27 -8.93 5.49 -6.81
CA ASN A 27 -9.56 4.20 -7.14
C ASN A 27 -8.54 3.10 -7.45
N ILE A 28 -7.27 3.39 -7.15
CA ILE A 28 -6.13 2.46 -7.23
C ILE A 28 -5.31 2.59 -5.96
N ILE A 29 -5.05 1.48 -5.29
CA ILE A 29 -4.06 1.37 -4.21
C ILE A 29 -3.27 0.09 -4.44
N VAL A 30 -1.95 0.21 -4.56
CA VAL A 30 -0.98 -0.86 -4.47
C VAL A 30 0.01 -0.45 -3.38
N HIS A 31 -0.26 -0.86 -2.16
CA HIS A 31 0.52 -0.55 -0.98
C HIS A 31 1.04 -1.86 -0.39
N VAL A 32 2.24 -2.26 -0.77
CA VAL A 32 2.79 -3.58 -0.47
C VAL A 32 4.22 -3.50 0.00
N ALA A 33 4.62 -4.44 0.86
CA ALA A 33 5.96 -4.54 1.39
C ALA A 33 6.54 -5.94 1.17
N ARG A 34 7.86 -5.99 0.98
CA ARG A 34 8.63 -7.23 0.84
C ARG A 34 8.51 -8.11 2.08
N MET A 35 8.45 -7.47 3.24
CA MET A 35 8.21 -8.13 4.52
C MET A 35 7.41 -7.20 5.43
N VAL A 36 6.38 -7.75 6.05
CA VAL A 36 5.61 -7.13 7.12
C VAL A 36 5.76 -8.01 8.36
N HIS A 37 5.99 -7.37 9.49
CA HIS A 37 6.09 -8.01 10.81
C HIS A 37 4.92 -7.55 11.67
N THR A 38 4.27 -8.49 12.30
CA THR A 38 3.13 -8.28 13.21
C THR A 38 3.27 -9.18 14.43
N PRO A 39 2.50 -8.99 15.50
CA PRO A 39 2.47 -9.92 16.64
C PRO A 39 2.10 -11.36 16.28
N VAL A 40 1.42 -11.57 15.15
CA VAL A 40 0.96 -12.91 14.72
C VAL A 40 1.88 -13.58 13.70
N GLY A 41 2.92 -12.89 13.22
CA GLY A 41 3.89 -13.45 12.29
C GLY A 41 4.46 -12.41 11.32
N SER A 42 5.29 -12.93 10.40
CA SER A 42 5.95 -12.11 9.37
C SER A 42 5.76 -12.73 8.00
N ALA A 43 5.41 -11.92 7.01
CA ALA A 43 5.22 -12.33 5.62
C ALA A 43 5.27 -11.11 4.69
N PRO A 44 5.50 -11.28 3.38
CA PRO A 44 5.14 -10.27 2.39
C PRO A 44 3.66 -9.90 2.53
N GLY A 45 3.34 -8.60 2.53
CA GLY A 45 1.96 -8.21 2.76
C GLY A 45 1.68 -6.76 2.38
N GLY A 46 0.40 -6.41 2.35
CA GLY A 46 -0.04 -5.07 2.07
C GLY A 46 -1.50 -4.98 1.67
N MET A 47 -1.88 -3.88 1.04
CA MET A 47 -3.25 -3.57 0.63
C MET A 47 -3.35 -3.41 -0.87
N LEU A 48 -4.40 -3.98 -1.45
CA LEU A 48 -4.81 -3.76 -2.83
C LEU A 48 -6.21 -3.15 -2.87
N PHE A 49 -6.37 -2.15 -3.72
CA PHE A 49 -7.66 -1.62 -4.14
C PHE A 49 -7.62 -1.34 -5.65
N TRP A 50 -8.57 -1.93 -6.38
CA TRP A 50 -8.69 -1.74 -7.82
C TRP A 50 -10.16 -1.60 -8.20
N GLN A 51 -10.55 -0.39 -8.62
CA GLN A 51 -11.89 -0.03 -9.04
C GLN A 51 -11.79 0.78 -10.34
N PRO A 52 -11.57 0.11 -11.51
CA PRO A 52 -11.36 0.82 -12.77
C PRO A 52 -12.56 1.68 -13.18
N ASP A 53 -13.77 1.27 -12.81
CA ASP A 53 -15.00 2.05 -12.99
C ASP A 53 -15.56 2.44 -11.61
N PRO A 54 -15.52 3.72 -11.23
CA PRO A 54 -16.06 4.19 -9.95
C PRO A 54 -17.57 3.98 -9.76
N ALA A 55 -18.32 3.74 -10.85
CA ALA A 55 -19.76 3.52 -10.79
C ALA A 55 -20.15 2.10 -10.33
N VAL A 56 -19.18 1.17 -10.30
CA VAL A 56 -19.41 -0.22 -9.89
C VAL A 56 -18.55 -0.60 -8.69
N ALA A 57 -18.85 -1.74 -8.07
CA ALA A 57 -18.04 -2.24 -6.95
C ALA A 57 -16.57 -2.49 -7.37
N PRO A 58 -15.60 -2.34 -6.46
CA PRO A 58 -14.22 -2.65 -6.76
C PRO A 58 -14.06 -4.11 -7.19
N LEU A 59 -13.19 -4.34 -8.18
CA LEU A 59 -12.82 -5.68 -8.63
C LEU A 59 -11.86 -6.35 -7.66
N VAL A 60 -11.02 -5.57 -6.98
CA VAL A 60 -10.12 -6.02 -5.92
C VAL A 60 -10.20 -5.04 -4.76
N PHE A 61 -10.40 -5.58 -3.56
CA PHE A 61 -10.35 -4.82 -2.32
C PHE A 61 -9.97 -5.76 -1.19
N GLY A 62 -8.83 -5.54 -0.56
CA GLY A 62 -8.41 -6.36 0.57
C GLY A 62 -6.94 -6.26 0.94
N PHE A 63 -6.60 -6.97 2.00
CA PHE A 63 -5.23 -7.14 2.45
C PHE A 63 -4.64 -8.42 1.87
N VAL A 64 -3.55 -8.28 1.10
CA VAL A 64 -2.88 -9.39 0.44
C VAL A 64 -1.68 -9.85 1.26
N SER A 65 -1.53 -11.17 1.41
CA SER A 65 -0.33 -11.82 1.93
C SER A 65 -0.30 -13.28 1.50
N ASN A 66 0.88 -13.91 1.52
CA ASN A 66 0.99 -15.36 1.44
C ASN A 66 0.76 -16.04 2.81
N ASN A 67 0.60 -15.25 3.89
CA ASN A 67 0.21 -15.70 5.22
C ASN A 67 -1.14 -15.06 5.60
N PRO A 68 -2.25 -15.83 5.65
CA PRO A 68 -3.57 -15.31 5.95
C PRO A 68 -3.68 -14.60 7.30
N ASP A 69 -2.96 -15.08 8.33
CA ASP A 69 -3.02 -14.50 9.67
C ASP A 69 -2.44 -13.07 9.67
N VAL A 70 -1.37 -12.85 8.91
CA VAL A 70 -0.77 -11.52 8.73
C VAL A 70 -1.73 -10.59 7.98
N ALA A 71 -2.37 -11.06 6.90
CA ALA A 71 -3.34 -10.26 6.15
C ALA A 71 -4.56 -9.87 7.01
N ASP A 72 -5.07 -10.82 7.79
CA ASP A 72 -6.24 -10.64 8.67
C ASP A 72 -5.95 -9.65 9.82
N TYR A 73 -4.70 -9.61 10.27
CA TYR A 73 -4.27 -8.70 11.33
C TYR A 73 -4.39 -7.22 10.93
N PHE A 74 -4.17 -6.87 9.66
CA PHE A 74 -4.20 -5.47 9.21
C PHE A 74 -5.56 -4.82 9.48
N GLY A 75 -6.65 -5.39 8.96
CA GLY A 75 -7.98 -4.82 9.11
C GLY A 75 -8.39 -4.71 10.58
N LYS A 76 -8.32 -5.82 11.28
CA LYS A 76 -8.83 -5.97 12.65
C LYS A 76 -8.08 -5.14 13.68
N HIS A 77 -6.79 -4.88 13.46
CA HIS A 77 -5.95 -4.26 14.48
C HIS A 77 -5.41 -2.89 14.05
N ILE A 78 -4.79 -2.80 12.87
CA ILE A 78 -4.17 -1.55 12.43
C ILE A 78 -5.24 -0.59 11.87
N PHE A 79 -6.15 -1.09 11.03
CA PHE A 79 -7.20 -0.29 10.38
C PHE A 79 -8.56 -0.36 11.08
N ALA A 80 -8.62 -0.88 12.32
CA ALA A 80 -9.85 -0.91 13.10
C ALA A 80 -10.50 0.49 13.24
N GLY A 81 -11.81 0.61 13.01
CA GLY A 81 -12.55 1.88 13.01
C GLY A 81 -12.40 2.69 11.71
N THR A 82 -11.77 2.16 10.68
CA THR A 82 -11.70 2.77 9.35
C THR A 82 -12.58 1.99 8.36
N PRO A 83 -12.83 2.53 7.15
CA PRO A 83 -13.50 1.78 6.06
C PRO A 83 -12.78 0.48 5.67
N PHE A 84 -11.52 0.30 6.06
CA PHE A 84 -10.69 -0.87 5.74
C PHE A 84 -10.74 -1.96 6.82
N GLU A 85 -11.40 -1.71 7.95
CA GLU A 85 -11.46 -2.67 9.08
C GLU A 85 -11.94 -4.06 8.65
N ASN A 86 -12.94 -4.10 7.78
CA ASN A 86 -13.55 -5.35 7.29
C ASN A 86 -13.09 -5.75 5.88
N ALA A 87 -11.99 -5.17 5.39
CA ALA A 87 -11.44 -5.55 4.12
C ALA A 87 -10.96 -7.03 4.18
N PRO A 88 -11.34 -7.87 3.20
CA PRO A 88 -11.03 -9.29 3.24
C PRO A 88 -9.54 -9.56 3.11
N SER A 89 -9.09 -10.66 3.69
CA SER A 89 -7.76 -11.21 3.45
C SER A 89 -7.72 -11.90 2.08
N ILE A 90 -6.70 -11.59 1.31
CA ILE A 90 -6.46 -12.15 -0.03
C ILE A 90 -5.15 -12.94 0.01
N VAL A 91 -5.21 -14.22 -0.30
CA VAL A 91 -3.99 -15.03 -0.46
C VAL A 91 -3.34 -14.69 -1.80
N GLY A 92 -2.09 -14.26 -1.77
CA GLY A 92 -1.35 -13.86 -2.96
C GLY A 92 0.16 -13.90 -2.78
N GLN A 93 0.86 -13.71 -3.88
CA GLN A 93 2.33 -13.60 -3.92
C GLN A 93 2.73 -12.16 -4.14
N ILE A 94 3.74 -11.70 -3.40
CA ILE A 94 4.30 -10.37 -3.54
C ILE A 94 5.80 -10.52 -3.79
N LEU A 95 6.27 -9.96 -4.90
CA LEU A 95 7.68 -9.87 -5.25
C LEU A 95 8.03 -8.39 -5.39
N ILE A 96 9.03 -7.95 -4.64
CA ILE A 96 9.52 -6.56 -4.69
C ILE A 96 11.01 -6.56 -4.99
N GLU A 97 11.39 -5.81 -6.00
CA GLU A 97 12.76 -5.56 -6.39
C GLU A 97 13.08 -4.08 -6.18
N ILE A 98 14.16 -3.80 -5.46
CA ILE A 98 14.64 -2.45 -5.19
C ILE A 98 16.10 -2.38 -5.64
N SER A 99 16.38 -1.46 -6.53
CA SER A 99 17.73 -1.15 -7.01
C SER A 99 18.02 0.34 -6.91
N GLU A 100 19.18 0.77 -7.36
CA GLU A 100 19.51 2.20 -7.40
C GLU A 100 18.56 2.93 -8.37
N GLY A 101 17.86 3.95 -7.86
CA GLY A 101 16.97 4.81 -8.63
C GLY A 101 15.62 4.20 -9.04
N GLN A 102 15.33 2.94 -8.72
CA GLN A 102 14.05 2.32 -9.09
C GLN A 102 13.59 1.24 -8.11
N ALA A 103 12.29 1.04 -8.06
CA ALA A 103 11.65 -0.04 -7.32
C ALA A 103 10.46 -0.59 -8.12
N SER A 104 10.23 -1.88 -8.02
CA SER A 104 9.07 -2.53 -8.62
C SER A 104 8.39 -3.47 -7.64
N ALA A 105 7.09 -3.60 -7.78
CA ALA A 105 6.31 -4.60 -7.06
C ALA A 105 5.44 -5.37 -8.06
N ARG A 106 5.50 -6.69 -7.97
CA ARG A 106 4.59 -7.61 -8.66
C ARG A 106 3.76 -8.33 -7.63
N VAL A 107 2.43 -8.21 -7.75
CA VAL A 107 1.47 -8.86 -6.87
C VAL A 107 0.58 -9.76 -7.69
N GLU A 108 0.56 -11.04 -7.36
CA GLU A 108 -0.29 -12.05 -8.00
C GLU A 108 -1.35 -12.54 -7.01
N ILE A 109 -2.60 -12.37 -7.39
CA ILE A 109 -3.78 -12.88 -6.68
C ILE A 109 -4.70 -13.60 -7.67
N PRO A 110 -5.68 -14.38 -7.22
CA PRO A 110 -6.61 -15.03 -8.13
C PRO A 110 -7.27 -14.05 -9.11
N GLY A 111 -7.03 -14.24 -10.40
CA GLY A 111 -7.58 -13.43 -11.49
C GLY A 111 -6.86 -12.13 -11.82
N PHE A 112 -5.89 -11.69 -11.00
CA PHE A 112 -5.20 -10.42 -11.21
C PHE A 112 -3.69 -10.53 -10.99
N ILE A 113 -2.94 -9.80 -11.83
CA ILE A 113 -1.52 -9.52 -11.68
C ILE A 113 -1.35 -8.00 -11.73
N PHE A 114 -0.83 -7.43 -10.66
CA PHE A 114 -0.47 -6.02 -10.57
C PHE A 114 1.05 -5.89 -10.69
N GLU A 115 1.51 -5.01 -11.56
CA GLU A 115 2.94 -4.69 -11.72
C GLU A 115 3.10 -3.18 -11.63
N SER A 116 3.60 -2.69 -10.51
CA SER A 116 3.93 -1.27 -10.30
C SER A 116 5.43 -1.06 -10.43
N HIS A 117 5.82 0.07 -11.02
CA HIS A 117 7.21 0.49 -11.13
C HIS A 117 7.31 1.96 -10.73
N LEU A 118 8.24 2.26 -9.84
CA LEU A 118 8.55 3.59 -9.35
C LEU A 118 10.00 3.95 -9.70
N SER A 119 10.26 5.19 -10.06
CA SER A 119 11.61 5.68 -10.36
C SER A 119 11.74 7.18 -10.09
N ASP A 120 12.96 7.69 -10.26
CA ASP A 120 13.28 9.10 -10.06
C ASP A 120 12.94 9.56 -8.64
N PHE A 121 13.54 8.87 -7.67
CA PHE A 121 13.28 9.12 -6.27
C PHE A 121 13.91 10.42 -5.78
N ALA A 122 13.13 11.22 -5.04
CA ALA A 122 13.64 12.30 -4.22
C ALA A 122 14.53 11.75 -3.08
N ASP A 123 15.21 12.65 -2.40
CA ASP A 123 15.99 12.30 -1.21
C ASP A 123 15.11 11.59 -0.18
N GLN A 124 15.68 10.55 0.43
CA GLN A 124 15.02 9.81 1.48
C GLN A 124 14.85 10.67 2.74
N THR A 125 13.63 10.69 3.27
CA THR A 125 13.29 11.45 4.47
C THR A 125 12.70 10.55 5.56
N MET A 126 13.04 10.86 6.80
CA MET A 126 12.35 10.32 7.97
C MET A 126 10.97 10.98 8.07
N ILE A 127 9.94 10.17 8.16
CA ILE A 127 8.57 10.65 8.39
C ILE A 127 8.08 10.24 9.77
N GLN A 128 7.22 11.10 10.31
CA GLN A 128 6.50 10.85 11.55
C GLN A 128 5.12 11.48 11.40
N ARG A 129 4.06 10.68 11.54
CA ARG A 129 2.67 11.11 11.40
C ARG A 129 1.87 10.67 12.60
N GLU A 130 1.18 11.62 13.21
CA GLU A 130 0.26 11.36 14.32
C GLU A 130 -1.05 10.77 13.82
N PRO A 131 -1.78 10.02 14.65
CA PRO A 131 -3.09 9.49 14.30
C PRO A 131 -4.07 10.56 13.82
N SER A 132 -4.86 10.23 12.81
CA SER A 132 -5.95 11.04 12.27
C SER A 132 -7.20 10.19 12.09
N ALA A 133 -8.31 10.81 11.71
CA ALA A 133 -9.57 10.09 11.47
C ALA A 133 -9.45 9.04 10.35
N MET A 134 -8.63 9.30 9.33
CA MET A 134 -8.41 8.39 8.20
C MET A 134 -7.26 7.41 8.42
N SER A 135 -6.36 7.71 9.34
CA SER A 135 -5.19 6.89 9.68
C SER A 135 -5.05 6.86 11.20
N PRO A 136 -5.82 6.00 11.91
CA PRO A 136 -5.94 6.05 13.37
C PRO A 136 -4.73 5.46 14.10
N PHE A 137 -3.60 5.35 13.44
CA PHE A 137 -2.34 4.84 13.94
C PHE A 137 -1.24 5.89 13.84
N TYR A 138 -0.28 5.82 14.76
CA TYR A 138 0.98 6.52 14.65
C TYR A 138 1.83 5.85 13.56
N GLN A 139 2.42 6.64 12.68
CA GLN A 139 3.31 6.17 11.63
C GLN A 139 4.71 6.79 11.76
N GLN A 140 5.72 5.95 11.63
CA GLN A 140 7.11 6.38 11.51
C GLN A 140 7.79 5.55 10.42
N GLY A 141 8.68 6.15 9.64
CA GLY A 141 9.39 5.41 8.60
C GLY A 141 10.35 6.25 7.79
N LEU A 142 10.99 5.59 6.82
CA LEU A 142 11.86 6.20 5.82
C LEU A 142 11.19 6.12 4.47
N GLU A 143 10.89 7.28 3.88
CA GLU A 143 10.19 7.41 2.61
C GLU A 143 11.00 8.22 1.60
N ALA A 144 10.93 7.81 0.33
CA ALA A 144 11.41 8.57 -0.81
C ALA A 144 10.27 8.69 -1.85
N ALA A 145 9.83 9.92 -2.13
CA ALA A 145 8.81 10.17 -3.14
C ALA A 145 9.36 9.84 -4.53
N ALA A 146 8.56 9.17 -5.35
CA ALA A 146 8.91 8.87 -6.74
C ALA A 146 8.47 9.99 -7.67
N GLY A 147 9.33 10.41 -8.59
CA GLY A 147 9.00 11.35 -9.66
C GLY A 147 8.20 10.71 -10.79
N HIS A 148 8.36 9.40 -10.97
CA HIS A 148 7.64 8.61 -11.95
C HIS A 148 7.06 7.33 -11.36
N ALA A 149 5.83 7.00 -11.80
CA ALA A 149 5.21 5.73 -11.49
C ALA A 149 4.42 5.20 -12.69
N CYS A 150 4.39 3.88 -12.84
CA CYS A 150 3.50 3.21 -13.77
C CYS A 150 2.91 1.96 -13.15
N LEU A 151 1.76 1.54 -13.69
CA LEU A 151 1.05 0.33 -13.28
C LEU A 151 0.61 -0.44 -14.51
N LYS A 152 0.76 -1.76 -14.45
CA LYS A 152 0.05 -2.69 -15.34
C LYS A 152 -0.85 -3.58 -14.51
N VAL A 153 -2.01 -3.89 -15.05
CA VAL A 153 -2.93 -4.89 -14.48
C VAL A 153 -3.20 -5.93 -15.57
N ASN A 154 -2.88 -7.18 -15.28
CA ASN A 154 -2.94 -8.29 -16.25
C ASN A 154 -2.20 -7.97 -17.57
N GLY A 155 -1.02 -7.33 -17.47
CA GLY A 155 -0.20 -6.93 -18.61
C GLY A 155 -0.64 -5.66 -19.34
N ALA A 156 -1.86 -5.17 -19.11
CA ALA A 156 -2.34 -3.91 -19.70
C ALA A 156 -1.85 -2.70 -18.90
N LYS A 157 -1.22 -1.74 -19.57
CA LYS A 157 -0.80 -0.47 -18.96
C LYS A 157 -2.04 0.34 -18.59
N ILE A 158 -2.04 0.88 -17.38
CA ILE A 158 -3.09 1.75 -16.85
C ILE A 158 -2.64 3.20 -16.93
N ASP A 159 -3.47 4.05 -17.50
CA ASP A 159 -3.26 5.49 -17.44
C ASP A 159 -3.50 5.97 -16.02
N LEU A 160 -2.53 6.69 -15.46
CA LEU A 160 -2.53 7.10 -14.07
C LEU A 160 -2.57 8.62 -13.93
N THR A 161 -3.41 9.08 -13.02
CA THR A 161 -3.29 10.40 -12.40
C THR A 161 -2.90 10.21 -10.94
N ILE A 162 -1.72 10.68 -10.56
CA ILE A 162 -1.18 10.52 -9.21
C ILE A 162 -1.45 11.81 -8.44
N PRO A 163 -2.27 11.77 -7.38
CA PRO A 163 -2.48 12.94 -6.52
C PRO A 163 -1.17 13.34 -5.83
N PRO A 164 -0.92 14.63 -5.61
CA PRO A 164 0.30 15.08 -4.93
C PRO A 164 0.35 14.65 -3.45
N VAL A 165 -0.83 14.51 -2.83
CA VAL A 165 -0.98 14.11 -1.42
C VAL A 165 -2.04 13.01 -1.31
N GLY A 166 -1.69 11.94 -0.64
CA GLY A 166 -2.56 10.79 -0.38
C GLY A 166 -3.38 10.92 0.90
N ILE A 167 -4.17 9.90 1.18
CA ILE A 167 -5.07 9.84 2.37
C ILE A 167 -4.31 9.89 3.70
N THR A 168 -3.06 9.50 3.72
CA THR A 168 -2.19 9.56 4.91
C THR A 168 -1.45 10.89 5.07
N GLY A 169 -1.67 11.85 4.16
CA GLY A 169 -1.00 13.15 4.16
C GLY A 169 0.41 13.16 3.55
N GLY A 170 0.87 12.04 3.01
CA GLY A 170 2.15 11.91 2.31
C GLY A 170 2.01 11.83 0.79
N PRO A 171 3.13 11.72 0.04
CA PRO A 171 3.13 11.48 -1.39
C PRO A 171 2.38 10.19 -1.76
N CYS A 172 1.82 10.13 -2.97
CA CYS A 172 1.04 9.00 -3.44
C CYS A 172 1.86 7.92 -4.16
N ALA A 173 3.10 8.20 -4.55
CA ALA A 173 4.03 7.23 -5.12
C ALA A 173 5.31 7.26 -4.29
N VAL A 174 5.61 6.18 -3.57
CA VAL A 174 6.64 6.19 -2.52
C VAL A 174 7.40 4.87 -2.48
N LEU A 175 8.71 4.95 -2.35
CA LEU A 175 9.53 3.87 -1.82
C LEU A 175 9.62 4.03 -0.29
N ALA A 176 8.88 3.20 0.43
CA ALA A 176 8.85 3.16 1.89
C ALA A 176 9.81 2.08 2.40
N ARG A 177 11.10 2.40 2.52
CA ARG A 177 12.15 1.39 2.80
C ARG A 177 11.91 0.61 4.07
N CYS A 178 11.46 1.26 5.11
CA CYS A 178 11.05 0.64 6.35
C CYS A 178 10.13 1.57 7.14
N GLY A 179 9.37 1.01 8.05
CA GLY A 179 8.54 1.81 8.94
C GLY A 179 7.75 0.99 9.94
N LEU A 180 6.94 1.70 10.68
CA LEU A 180 6.11 1.19 11.77
C LEU A 180 4.76 1.89 11.76
N TYR A 181 3.70 1.12 11.90
CA TYR A 181 2.39 1.57 12.39
C TYR A 181 2.19 1.05 13.81
N ALA A 182 1.74 1.92 14.71
CA ALA A 182 1.46 1.54 16.09
C ALA A 182 0.19 2.22 16.61
N ARG A 183 -0.63 1.44 17.33
CA ARG A 183 -1.96 1.86 17.78
C ARG A 183 -2.25 1.43 19.22
#